data_96dd627d5d90862104e015e241b040f6
#
_entry.id   96dd627d5d90862104e015e241b040f6
#
_cell.length_a   1.000
_cell.length_b   1.000
_cell.length_c   1.000
_cell.angle_alpha   90.00
_cell.angle_beta   90.00
_cell.angle_gamma   90.00
#
_symmetry.space_group_name_H-M   'P 1'
#
loop_
_entity.id
_entity.type
_entity.pdbx_description
1 polymer ?
#
loop_
_entity_poly.entity_id
_entity_poly.type
_entity_poly.pdbx_seq_one_letter_code
_entity_poly.pdbx_strand_id
1 'polypeptide(L)'
;MAVKLMLHPRNQHREGYDFERLVVKSPELEAFMTRNPRGQMTINFQDADAVRMLNRALLMTHYEIDFWDIPASYLCPPIPGRVDYIHYLADLLAKSNGQEIPHGSDIKALDIGTGASLVYPLTGRHEYGWDFTGVDIDPVSIKSARHICERNGLNIRLKRQNNAEDIFEGVVGSDDVFHVTLCNPPFHASLAQAQEGTQRKWRNLGKGHSAELNFGGQNAELWCPGGEIGFTARMIEQSKNFSEQCLWFTCLVSKKDSLKPLS
;
A
#
# COMPACT_ATOMS: atom_id res chain seq x y z
N MET A 1 21.49 -12.53 15.15
CA MET A 1 20.57 -13.10 14.14
C MET A 1 19.45 -12.12 13.93
N ALA A 2 19.27 -11.58 12.72
CA ALA A 2 18.11 -10.75 12.42
C ALA A 2 16.86 -11.63 12.50
N VAL A 3 15.92 -11.30 13.35
CA VAL A 3 14.60 -11.95 13.40
C VAL A 3 13.96 -11.67 12.04
N LYS A 4 13.80 -12.73 11.23
CA LYS A 4 13.01 -12.64 10.00
C LYS A 4 11.59 -12.30 10.45
N LEU A 5 11.14 -11.06 10.24
CA LEU A 5 9.75 -10.70 10.48
C LEU A 5 8.89 -11.62 9.63
N MET A 6 8.19 -12.53 10.30
CA MET A 6 7.23 -13.40 9.62
C MET A 6 5.97 -12.58 9.34
N LEU A 7 5.39 -12.77 8.16
CA LEU A 7 4.12 -12.18 7.81
C LEU A 7 3.02 -12.63 8.81
N HIS A 8 1.95 -11.84 8.88
CA HIS A 8 0.81 -12.13 9.75
C HIS A 8 0.29 -13.57 9.58
N PRO A 9 -0.17 -14.27 10.64
CA PRO A 9 -0.65 -15.67 10.54
C PRO A 9 -1.71 -15.91 9.48
N ARG A 10 -2.58 -14.96 9.21
CA ARG A 10 -3.62 -15.02 8.16
C ARG A 10 -3.11 -14.66 6.76
N ASN A 11 -1.89 -14.13 6.64
CA ASN A 11 -1.37 -13.74 5.34
C ASN A 11 -1.04 -14.96 4.48
N GLN A 12 -1.76 -15.15 3.39
CA GLN A 12 -1.58 -16.29 2.49
C GLN A 12 -0.23 -16.33 1.77
N HIS A 13 0.55 -15.24 1.82
CA HIS A 13 1.89 -15.17 1.19
C HIS A 13 3.04 -15.60 2.13
N ARG A 14 2.76 -16.14 3.32
CA ARG A 14 3.78 -16.57 4.31
C ARG A 14 4.71 -17.64 3.78
N GLU A 15 4.20 -18.56 2.98
CA GLU A 15 4.95 -19.69 2.44
C GLU A 15 5.74 -19.34 1.17
N GLY A 16 5.71 -18.08 0.74
CA GLY A 16 6.35 -17.60 -0.50
C GLY A 16 5.41 -17.61 -1.69
N TYR A 17 5.97 -17.72 -2.89
CA TYR A 17 5.22 -17.63 -4.14
C TYR A 17 5.16 -18.96 -4.86
N ASP A 18 3.96 -19.41 -5.22
CA ASP A 18 3.73 -20.52 -6.15
C ASP A 18 3.75 -19.95 -7.59
N PHE A 19 4.94 -19.89 -8.18
CA PHE A 19 5.11 -19.31 -9.50
C PHE A 19 4.39 -20.10 -10.61
N GLU A 20 4.23 -21.39 -10.47
CA GLU A 20 3.50 -22.23 -11.46
C GLU A 20 2.02 -21.80 -11.50
N ARG A 21 1.40 -21.64 -10.35
CA ARG A 21 0.02 -21.14 -10.23
C ARG A 21 -0.11 -19.70 -10.71
N LEU A 22 0.87 -18.84 -10.43
CA LEU A 22 0.87 -17.44 -10.84
C LEU A 22 0.95 -17.30 -12.36
N VAL A 23 1.80 -18.08 -13.03
CA VAL A 23 1.94 -18.08 -14.50
C VAL A 23 0.67 -18.57 -15.19
N VAL A 24 -0.06 -19.54 -14.61
CA VAL A 24 -1.35 -20.00 -15.15
C VAL A 24 -2.37 -18.85 -15.21
N LYS A 25 -2.39 -17.96 -14.20
CA LYS A 25 -3.32 -16.82 -14.14
C LYS A 25 -2.82 -15.58 -14.89
N SER A 26 -1.51 -15.40 -14.98
CA SER A 26 -0.85 -14.29 -15.67
C SER A 26 0.31 -14.84 -16.51
N PRO A 27 0.03 -15.34 -17.72
CA PRO A 27 1.07 -15.97 -18.57
C PRO A 27 2.23 -15.04 -18.91
N GLU A 28 1.97 -13.72 -18.96
CA GLU A 28 3.00 -12.73 -19.24
C GLU A 28 4.13 -12.71 -18.18
N LEU A 29 3.86 -13.23 -16.97
CA LEU A 29 4.86 -13.37 -15.92
C LEU A 29 5.99 -14.33 -16.34
N GLU A 30 5.72 -15.31 -17.19
CA GLU A 30 6.70 -16.30 -17.65
C GLU A 30 7.95 -15.66 -18.27
N ALA A 31 7.77 -14.57 -19.03
CA ALA A 31 8.86 -13.82 -19.65
C ALA A 31 9.87 -13.23 -18.65
N PHE A 32 9.46 -13.05 -17.39
CA PHE A 32 10.27 -12.49 -16.30
C PHE A 32 10.82 -13.56 -15.35
N MET A 33 10.46 -14.83 -15.57
CA MET A 33 10.88 -15.91 -14.71
C MET A 33 12.37 -16.23 -14.86
N THR A 34 13.02 -16.50 -13.73
CA THR A 34 14.43 -16.91 -13.67
C THR A 34 14.62 -17.96 -12.55
N ARG A 35 15.84 -18.44 -12.38
CA ARG A 35 16.19 -19.34 -11.29
C ARG A 35 17.17 -18.67 -10.34
N ASN A 36 16.92 -18.82 -9.04
CA ASN A 36 17.87 -18.37 -8.02
C ASN A 36 19.09 -19.35 -7.96
N PRO A 37 20.16 -19.01 -7.20
CA PRO A 37 21.34 -19.90 -7.05
C PRO A 37 21.03 -21.28 -6.50
N ARG A 38 19.85 -21.50 -5.89
CA ARG A 38 19.40 -22.80 -5.39
C ARG A 38 18.56 -23.57 -6.42
N GLY A 39 18.44 -23.06 -7.65
CA GLY A 39 17.66 -23.66 -8.73
C GLY A 39 16.15 -23.45 -8.64
N GLN A 40 15.64 -22.72 -7.64
CA GLN A 40 14.21 -22.46 -7.46
C GLN A 40 13.75 -21.34 -8.40
N MET A 41 12.52 -21.47 -8.91
CA MET A 41 11.87 -20.44 -9.72
C MET A 41 11.70 -19.14 -8.93
N THR A 42 11.97 -18.02 -9.58
CA THR A 42 11.89 -16.68 -9.02
C THR A 42 11.83 -15.66 -10.14
N ILE A 43 11.77 -14.36 -9.79
CA ILE A 43 11.98 -13.25 -10.71
C ILE A 43 13.24 -12.45 -10.32
N ASN A 44 13.67 -11.56 -11.18
CA ASN A 44 14.64 -10.55 -10.81
C ASN A 44 13.94 -9.40 -10.07
N PHE A 45 13.99 -9.36 -8.74
CA PHE A 45 13.39 -8.29 -7.93
C PHE A 45 14.05 -6.92 -8.11
N GLN A 46 15.08 -6.81 -8.92
CA GLN A 46 15.69 -5.52 -9.31
C GLN A 46 15.09 -4.97 -10.60
N ASP A 47 14.30 -5.77 -11.30
CA ASP A 47 13.58 -5.38 -12.49
C ASP A 47 12.17 -4.91 -12.09
N ALA A 48 11.88 -3.63 -12.35
CA ALA A 48 10.61 -3.01 -11.97
C ALA A 48 9.42 -3.63 -12.73
N ASP A 49 9.62 -4.03 -13.99
CA ASP A 49 8.58 -4.67 -14.79
C ASP A 49 8.31 -6.10 -14.30
N ALA A 50 9.35 -6.84 -13.92
CA ALA A 50 9.19 -8.15 -13.29
C ALA A 50 8.40 -8.07 -11.97
N VAL A 51 8.71 -7.08 -11.12
CA VAL A 51 7.99 -6.86 -9.86
C VAL A 51 6.54 -6.46 -10.12
N ARG A 52 6.28 -5.58 -11.08
CA ARG A 52 4.93 -5.17 -11.48
C ARG A 52 4.12 -6.38 -11.98
N MET A 53 4.72 -7.22 -12.82
CA MET A 53 4.09 -8.43 -13.35
C MET A 53 3.81 -9.47 -12.25
N LEU A 54 4.74 -9.64 -11.30
CA LEU A 54 4.50 -10.48 -10.12
C LEU A 54 3.32 -9.98 -9.28
N ASN A 55 3.28 -8.68 -8.99
CA ASN A 55 2.17 -8.10 -8.21
C ASN A 55 0.83 -8.25 -8.93
N ARG A 56 0.79 -8.03 -10.26
CA ARG A 56 -0.40 -8.30 -11.07
C ARG A 56 -0.84 -9.76 -10.94
N ALA A 57 0.09 -10.71 -11.11
CA ALA A 57 -0.20 -12.13 -10.99
C ALA A 57 -0.70 -12.50 -9.58
N LEU A 58 -0.14 -11.91 -8.53
CA LEU A 58 -0.61 -12.11 -7.15
C LEU A 58 -2.04 -11.62 -6.95
N LEU A 59 -2.36 -10.42 -7.45
CA LEU A 59 -3.71 -9.86 -7.34
C LEU A 59 -4.73 -10.68 -8.14
N MET A 60 -4.39 -11.11 -9.35
CA MET A 60 -5.23 -11.97 -10.17
C MET A 60 -5.48 -13.35 -9.54
N THR A 61 -4.44 -13.92 -8.91
CA THR A 61 -4.51 -15.30 -8.40
C THR A 61 -5.20 -15.39 -7.05
N HIS A 62 -5.03 -14.37 -6.19
CA HIS A 62 -5.38 -14.45 -4.79
C HIS A 62 -6.46 -13.46 -4.34
N TYR A 63 -6.78 -12.44 -5.16
CA TYR A 63 -7.69 -11.36 -4.75
C TYR A 63 -8.82 -11.10 -5.75
N GLU A 64 -9.05 -12.01 -6.69
CA GLU A 64 -10.13 -11.93 -7.68
C GLU A 64 -10.10 -10.65 -8.52
N ILE A 65 -8.89 -10.16 -8.85
CA ILE A 65 -8.67 -8.98 -9.66
C ILE A 65 -8.32 -9.42 -11.09
N ASP A 66 -9.19 -9.15 -12.06
CA ASP A 66 -8.97 -9.53 -13.46
C ASP A 66 -8.03 -8.56 -14.19
N PHE A 67 -8.03 -7.30 -13.77
CA PHE A 67 -7.17 -6.26 -14.34
C PHE A 67 -6.48 -5.45 -13.25
N TRP A 68 -5.16 -5.36 -13.34
CA TRP A 68 -4.37 -4.45 -12.51
C TRP A 68 -3.14 -4.00 -13.29
N ASP A 69 -2.96 -2.69 -13.38
CA ASP A 69 -1.76 -2.07 -13.91
C ASP A 69 -1.61 -0.68 -13.29
N ILE A 70 -0.37 -0.18 -13.24
CA ILE A 70 -0.04 1.14 -12.75
C ILE A 70 0.88 1.86 -13.74
N PRO A 71 0.86 3.19 -13.81
CA PRO A 71 1.81 3.91 -14.65
C PRO A 71 3.27 3.59 -14.26
N ALA A 72 4.15 3.44 -15.23
CA ALA A 72 5.51 2.91 -15.05
C ALA A 72 6.38 3.68 -14.02
N SER A 73 6.11 4.96 -13.81
CA SER A 73 6.82 5.81 -12.87
C SER A 73 6.22 5.84 -11.45
N TYR A 74 5.14 5.09 -11.19
CA TYR A 74 4.48 5.05 -9.90
C TYR A 74 4.99 3.91 -9.03
N LEU A 75 4.81 4.06 -7.70
CA LEU A 75 5.26 3.08 -6.73
C LEU A 75 4.54 1.74 -6.92
N CYS A 76 5.31 0.69 -7.15
CA CYS A 76 4.81 -0.67 -7.19
C CYS A 76 4.90 -1.30 -5.78
N PRO A 77 3.76 -1.46 -5.05
CA PRO A 77 3.78 -1.89 -3.67
C PRO A 77 4.05 -3.40 -3.56
N PRO A 78 4.85 -3.86 -2.58
CA PRO A 78 4.98 -5.29 -2.31
C PRO A 78 3.67 -5.82 -1.68
N ILE A 79 2.88 -6.57 -2.44
CA ILE A 79 1.56 -7.07 -2.04
C ILE A 79 1.58 -7.77 -0.67
N PRO A 80 2.51 -8.72 -0.37
CA PRO A 80 2.47 -9.42 0.91
C PRO A 80 2.54 -8.51 2.14
N GLY A 81 3.43 -7.50 2.10
CA GLY A 81 3.54 -6.56 3.21
C GLY A 81 2.35 -5.60 3.34
N ARG A 82 1.64 -5.34 2.24
CA ARG A 82 0.42 -4.51 2.27
C ARG A 82 -0.74 -5.27 2.88
N VAL A 83 -0.87 -6.54 2.55
CA VAL A 83 -1.88 -7.43 3.13
C VAL A 83 -1.68 -7.62 4.64
N ASP A 84 -0.44 -7.65 5.10
CA ASP A 84 -0.13 -7.66 6.53
C ASP A 84 -0.80 -6.50 7.28
N TYR A 85 -0.72 -5.29 6.75
CA TYR A 85 -1.35 -4.13 7.37
C TYR A 85 -2.88 -4.31 7.48
N ILE A 86 -3.53 -4.80 6.44
CA ILE A 86 -4.97 -5.11 6.47
C ILE A 86 -5.30 -6.13 7.58
N HIS A 87 -4.51 -7.18 7.74
CA HIS A 87 -4.74 -8.17 8.80
C HIS A 87 -4.56 -7.59 10.21
N TYR A 88 -3.55 -6.73 10.42
CA TYR A 88 -3.38 -6.04 11.71
C TYR A 88 -4.50 -5.04 11.99
N LEU A 89 -5.07 -4.37 10.97
CA LEU A 89 -6.25 -3.54 11.14
C LEU A 89 -7.49 -4.37 11.53
N ALA A 90 -7.64 -5.56 10.95
CA ALA A 90 -8.71 -6.47 11.33
C ALA A 90 -8.59 -6.92 12.80
N ASP A 91 -7.37 -7.20 13.29
CA ASP A 91 -7.13 -7.49 14.70
C ASP A 91 -7.41 -6.27 15.59
N LEU A 92 -7.10 -5.07 15.13
CA LEU A 92 -7.40 -3.84 15.86
C LEU A 92 -8.93 -3.65 15.99
N LEU A 93 -9.66 -3.81 14.90
CA LEU A 93 -11.12 -3.72 14.90
C LEU A 93 -11.78 -4.80 15.77
N ALA A 94 -11.24 -6.02 15.76
CA ALA A 94 -11.72 -7.11 16.62
C ALA A 94 -11.68 -6.74 18.11
N LYS A 95 -10.67 -6.01 18.58
CA LYS A 95 -10.58 -5.55 19.97
C LYS A 95 -11.75 -4.64 20.37
N SER A 96 -12.29 -3.89 19.41
CA SER A 96 -13.45 -3.01 19.62
C SER A 96 -14.79 -3.70 19.30
N ASN A 97 -14.75 -4.98 18.87
CA ASN A 97 -15.90 -5.78 18.44
C ASN A 97 -15.96 -7.13 19.17
N GLY A 98 -15.79 -7.16 20.49
CA GLY A 98 -15.91 -8.38 21.28
C GLY A 98 -14.89 -9.48 20.94
N GLN A 99 -13.73 -9.15 20.40
CA GLN A 99 -12.67 -10.04 19.89
C GLN A 99 -13.05 -10.78 18.59
N GLU A 100 -14.13 -10.40 17.93
CA GLU A 100 -14.54 -10.96 16.64
C GLU A 100 -14.12 -10.02 15.53
N ILE A 101 -13.47 -10.57 14.50
CA ILE A 101 -13.08 -9.80 13.32
C ILE A 101 -14.35 -9.41 12.56
N PRO A 102 -14.60 -8.10 12.37
CA PRO A 102 -15.78 -7.68 11.65
C PRO A 102 -15.60 -7.84 10.14
N HIS A 103 -16.62 -8.37 9.48
CA HIS A 103 -16.68 -8.59 8.05
C HIS A 103 -17.85 -7.84 7.41
N GLY A 104 -17.76 -7.65 6.09
CA GLY A 104 -18.85 -7.10 5.28
C GLY A 104 -18.72 -5.60 5.03
N SER A 105 -19.60 -5.10 4.16
CA SER A 105 -19.60 -3.73 3.65
C SER A 105 -20.07 -2.67 4.66
N ASP A 106 -20.57 -3.10 5.80
CA ASP A 106 -20.92 -2.18 6.89
C ASP A 106 -19.65 -1.60 7.56
N ILE A 107 -18.53 -2.30 7.43
CA ILE A 107 -17.21 -1.82 7.89
C ILE A 107 -16.64 -0.88 6.85
N LYS A 108 -16.54 0.40 7.19
CA LYS A 108 -16.04 1.47 6.31
C LYS A 108 -14.62 1.82 6.65
N ALA A 109 -13.73 1.76 5.66
CA ALA A 109 -12.32 2.08 5.78
C ALA A 109 -11.94 3.26 4.86
N LEU A 110 -11.10 4.17 5.37
CA LEU A 110 -10.61 5.32 4.62
C LEU A 110 -9.10 5.17 4.37
N ASP A 111 -8.72 4.98 3.12
CA ASP A 111 -7.31 4.83 2.69
C ASP A 111 -6.74 6.18 2.25
N ILE A 112 -5.86 6.75 3.09
CA ILE A 112 -5.20 8.04 2.86
C ILE A 112 -3.91 7.81 2.09
N GLY A 113 -3.81 8.40 0.90
CA GLY A 113 -2.73 8.13 -0.04
C GLY A 113 -2.89 6.75 -0.70
N THR A 114 -4.07 6.51 -1.28
CA THR A 114 -4.41 5.19 -1.87
C THR A 114 -3.51 4.81 -3.04
N GLY A 115 -2.85 5.80 -3.65
CA GLY A 115 -1.91 5.64 -4.75
C GLY A 115 -2.55 5.14 -6.05
N ALA A 116 -1.71 5.05 -7.08
CA ALA A 116 -2.12 4.53 -8.39
C ALA A 116 -2.49 3.03 -8.35
N SER A 117 -2.03 2.31 -7.34
CA SER A 117 -2.15 0.86 -7.20
C SER A 117 -3.45 0.38 -6.56
N LEU A 118 -4.10 1.21 -5.74
CA LEU A 118 -5.32 0.90 -5.01
C LEU A 118 -5.21 -0.37 -4.13
N VAL A 119 -4.00 -0.73 -3.70
CA VAL A 119 -3.70 -2.06 -3.14
C VAL A 119 -4.46 -2.37 -1.85
N TYR A 120 -4.61 -1.41 -0.94
CA TYR A 120 -5.32 -1.63 0.32
C TYR A 120 -6.83 -1.82 0.12
N PRO A 121 -7.53 -0.99 -0.65
CA PRO A 121 -8.93 -1.22 -0.99
C PRO A 121 -9.17 -2.57 -1.67
N LEU A 122 -8.32 -2.97 -2.63
CA LEU A 122 -8.46 -4.26 -3.32
C LEU A 122 -8.32 -5.44 -2.35
N THR A 123 -7.24 -5.45 -1.57
CA THR A 123 -6.93 -6.57 -0.67
C THR A 123 -7.86 -6.61 0.56
N GLY A 124 -8.17 -5.46 1.15
CA GLY A 124 -9.06 -5.39 2.31
C GLY A 124 -10.52 -5.74 1.98
N ARG A 125 -10.99 -5.34 0.79
CA ARG A 125 -12.30 -5.76 0.29
C ARG A 125 -12.36 -7.28 0.08
N HIS A 126 -11.34 -7.87 -0.52
CA HIS A 126 -11.28 -9.31 -0.75
C HIS A 126 -11.22 -10.09 0.58
N GLU A 127 -10.31 -9.72 1.49
CA GLU A 127 -10.08 -10.46 2.74
C GLU A 127 -11.24 -10.36 3.73
N TYR A 128 -11.89 -9.21 3.82
CA TYR A 128 -12.87 -8.92 4.88
C TYR A 128 -14.20 -8.37 4.38
N GLY A 129 -14.37 -8.11 3.09
CA GLY A 129 -15.59 -7.54 2.53
C GLY A 129 -15.82 -6.06 2.86
N TRP A 130 -14.82 -5.34 3.40
CA TRP A 130 -14.96 -3.96 3.84
C TRP A 130 -15.25 -3.00 2.68
N ASP A 131 -16.01 -1.94 2.99
CA ASP A 131 -16.27 -0.84 2.06
C ASP A 131 -15.19 0.23 2.19
N PHE A 132 -14.48 0.52 1.09
CA PHE A 132 -13.36 1.45 1.07
C PHE A 132 -13.69 2.78 0.40
N THR A 133 -13.18 3.85 0.99
CA THR A 133 -12.96 5.12 0.32
C THR A 133 -11.47 5.35 0.18
N GLY A 134 -10.97 5.49 -1.04
CA GLY A 134 -9.58 5.83 -1.34
C GLY A 134 -9.41 7.32 -1.61
N VAL A 135 -8.40 7.93 -1.00
CA VAL A 135 -8.07 9.36 -1.16
C VAL A 135 -6.64 9.50 -1.65
N ASP A 136 -6.42 10.38 -2.62
CA ASP A 136 -5.07 10.77 -3.04
C ASP A 136 -5.04 12.23 -3.48
N ILE A 137 -3.89 12.87 -3.36
CA ILE A 137 -3.67 14.23 -3.85
C ILE A 137 -3.35 14.25 -5.35
N ASP A 138 -2.73 13.18 -5.85
CA ASP A 138 -2.32 13.09 -7.24
C ASP A 138 -3.48 12.69 -8.15
N PRO A 139 -3.83 13.55 -9.14
CA PRO A 139 -4.92 13.24 -10.07
C PRO A 139 -4.64 12.03 -10.97
N VAL A 140 -3.38 11.70 -11.23
CA VAL A 140 -3.01 10.53 -12.04
C VAL A 140 -3.21 9.26 -11.23
N SER A 141 -2.85 9.26 -9.94
CA SER A 141 -3.15 8.16 -9.01
C SER A 141 -4.65 7.88 -8.95
N ILE A 142 -5.48 8.91 -8.77
CA ILE A 142 -6.95 8.77 -8.74
C ILE A 142 -7.49 8.25 -10.10
N LYS A 143 -6.94 8.71 -11.22
CA LYS A 143 -7.34 8.22 -12.55
C LYS A 143 -6.97 6.73 -12.73
N SER A 144 -5.77 6.33 -12.33
CA SER A 144 -5.32 4.93 -12.38
C SER A 144 -6.18 4.04 -11.49
N ALA A 145 -6.40 4.44 -10.23
CA ALA A 145 -7.25 3.72 -9.30
C ALA A 145 -8.69 3.55 -9.83
N ARG A 146 -9.25 4.60 -10.43
CA ARG A 146 -10.58 4.55 -11.06
C ARG A 146 -10.61 3.57 -12.23
N HIS A 147 -9.59 3.57 -13.06
CA HIS A 147 -9.48 2.62 -14.18
C HIS A 147 -9.44 1.16 -13.69
N ILE A 148 -8.69 0.89 -12.59
CA ILE A 148 -8.68 -0.43 -11.96
C ILE A 148 -10.09 -0.81 -11.49
N CYS A 149 -10.80 0.09 -10.81
CA CYS A 149 -12.18 -0.15 -10.37
C CYS A 149 -13.12 -0.47 -11.54
N GLU A 150 -13.11 0.35 -12.58
CA GLU A 150 -13.96 0.20 -13.78
C GLU A 150 -13.72 -1.14 -14.48
N ARG A 151 -12.44 -1.53 -14.65
CA ARG A 151 -12.06 -2.76 -15.33
C ARG A 151 -12.42 -4.03 -14.55
N ASN A 152 -12.58 -3.93 -13.22
CA ASN A 152 -12.95 -5.05 -12.35
C ASN A 152 -14.39 -4.96 -11.84
N GLY A 153 -15.19 -3.99 -12.28
CA GLY A 153 -16.55 -3.82 -11.79
C GLY A 153 -16.66 -3.53 -10.27
N LEU A 154 -15.64 -2.88 -9.71
CA LEU A 154 -15.55 -2.57 -8.28
C LEU A 154 -16.16 -1.21 -7.96
N ASN A 155 -17.03 -1.16 -6.96
CA ASN A 155 -17.57 0.09 -6.43
C ASN A 155 -16.76 0.54 -5.21
N ILE A 156 -15.62 1.20 -5.47
CA ILE A 156 -14.78 1.84 -4.45
C ILE A 156 -14.89 3.34 -4.65
N ARG A 157 -15.23 4.07 -3.59
CA ARG A 157 -15.33 5.53 -3.64
C ARG A 157 -13.93 6.12 -3.72
N LEU A 158 -13.68 6.97 -4.72
CA LEU A 158 -12.38 7.63 -4.90
C LEU A 158 -12.57 9.15 -4.83
N LYS A 159 -11.84 9.79 -3.93
CA LYS A 159 -11.86 11.23 -3.72
C LYS A 159 -10.47 11.81 -3.94
N ARG A 160 -10.40 12.97 -4.59
CA ARG A 160 -9.16 13.73 -4.71
C ARG A 160 -9.05 14.71 -3.56
N GLN A 161 -7.92 14.69 -2.84
CA GLN A 161 -7.53 15.78 -1.95
C GLN A 161 -6.96 16.94 -2.78
N ASN A 162 -7.49 18.14 -2.60
CA ASN A 162 -7.07 19.29 -3.39
C ASN A 162 -6.08 20.21 -2.65
N ASN A 163 -5.88 19.99 -1.35
CA ASN A 163 -4.95 20.74 -0.53
C ASN A 163 -3.95 19.79 0.14
N ALA A 164 -2.64 19.97 -0.12
CA ALA A 164 -1.59 19.12 0.43
C ALA A 164 -1.42 19.22 1.95
N GLU A 165 -1.93 20.28 2.57
CA GLU A 165 -1.87 20.46 4.02
C GLU A 165 -3.03 19.76 4.74
N ASP A 166 -4.10 19.42 4.02
CA ASP A 166 -5.28 18.77 4.58
C ASP A 166 -5.21 17.24 4.34
N ILE A 167 -5.51 16.48 5.39
CA ILE A 167 -5.57 15.02 5.33
C ILE A 167 -7.03 14.55 5.29
N PHE A 168 -7.86 15.08 6.17
CA PHE A 168 -9.27 14.72 6.32
C PHE A 168 -10.22 15.78 5.79
N GLU A 169 -9.87 17.07 5.99
CA GLU A 169 -10.68 18.20 5.54
C GLU A 169 -10.88 18.14 4.02
N GLY A 170 -12.09 18.44 3.55
CA GLY A 170 -12.45 18.39 2.12
C GLY A 170 -12.66 16.99 1.53
N VAL A 171 -12.29 15.93 2.25
CA VAL A 171 -12.49 14.54 1.81
C VAL A 171 -13.42 13.73 2.71
N VAL A 172 -13.46 14.01 4.01
CA VAL A 172 -14.44 13.47 4.94
C VAL A 172 -15.63 14.44 4.99
N GLY A 173 -16.79 13.99 4.54
CA GLY A 173 -18.03 14.75 4.58
C GLY A 173 -18.69 14.68 5.96
N SER A 174 -19.66 15.57 6.24
CA SER A 174 -20.36 15.62 7.52
C SER A 174 -21.04 14.32 7.93
N ASP A 175 -21.50 13.55 6.95
CA ASP A 175 -22.25 12.31 7.16
C ASP A 175 -21.38 11.05 7.00
N ASP A 176 -20.09 11.23 6.64
CA ASP A 176 -19.17 10.10 6.51
C ASP A 176 -18.76 9.61 7.92
N VAL A 177 -18.86 8.29 8.13
CA VAL A 177 -18.38 7.60 9.34
C VAL A 177 -17.50 6.44 8.92
N PHE A 178 -16.32 6.32 9.53
CA PHE A 178 -15.35 5.28 9.24
C PHE A 178 -15.03 4.47 10.51
N HIS A 179 -14.84 3.17 10.36
CA HIS A 179 -14.36 2.31 11.45
C HIS A 179 -12.85 2.41 11.59
N VAL A 180 -12.14 2.64 10.49
CA VAL A 180 -10.68 2.77 10.48
C VAL A 180 -10.21 3.65 9.35
N THR A 181 -9.22 4.50 9.62
CA THR A 181 -8.38 5.06 8.58
C THR A 181 -7.08 4.28 8.48
N LEU A 182 -6.51 4.21 7.29
CA LEU A 182 -5.19 3.65 7.06
C LEU A 182 -4.38 4.59 6.18
N CYS A 183 -3.08 4.60 6.38
CA CYS A 183 -2.15 5.41 5.61
C CYS A 183 -0.78 4.74 5.54
N ASN A 184 -0.19 4.75 4.36
CA ASN A 184 1.21 4.49 4.16
C ASN A 184 1.86 5.81 3.71
N PRO A 185 2.41 6.61 4.66
CA PRO A 185 2.81 7.98 4.39
C PRO A 185 4.05 8.06 3.51
N PRO A 186 4.31 9.21 2.87
CA PRO A 186 5.59 9.47 2.23
C PRO A 186 6.74 9.42 3.25
N PHE A 187 7.81 8.65 2.93
CA PHE A 187 8.86 8.35 3.92
C PHE A 187 9.93 9.44 4.05
N HIS A 188 10.16 10.23 2.98
CA HIS A 188 11.27 11.16 2.90
C HIS A 188 10.83 12.60 3.14
N ALA A 189 11.69 13.40 3.78
CA ALA A 189 11.42 14.81 4.02
C ALA A 189 11.76 15.70 2.80
N SER A 190 12.45 15.14 1.79
CA SER A 190 12.78 15.83 0.54
C SER A 190 13.07 14.84 -0.57
N LEU A 191 12.97 15.30 -1.81
CA LEU A 191 13.36 14.51 -3.00
C LEU A 191 14.84 14.09 -2.95
N ALA A 192 15.72 14.95 -2.43
CA ALA A 192 17.15 14.65 -2.26
C ALA A 192 17.35 13.42 -1.34
N GLN A 193 16.64 13.36 -0.21
CA GLN A 193 16.70 12.20 0.68
C GLN A 193 16.16 10.91 0.03
N ALA A 194 15.10 11.02 -0.77
CA ALA A 194 14.57 9.89 -1.52
C ALA A 194 15.61 9.33 -2.50
N GLN A 195 16.33 10.20 -3.21
CA GLN A 195 17.39 9.84 -4.14
C GLN A 195 18.62 9.26 -3.43
N GLU A 196 19.06 9.83 -2.31
CA GLU A 196 20.17 9.30 -1.50
C GLU A 196 19.89 7.91 -0.93
N GLY A 197 18.67 7.68 -0.44
CA GLY A 197 18.23 6.37 0.06
C GLY A 197 18.34 5.30 -1.01
N THR A 198 18.00 5.65 -2.24
CA THR A 198 18.13 4.79 -3.43
C THR A 198 19.60 4.52 -3.74
N GLN A 199 20.44 5.55 -3.81
CA GLN A 199 21.87 5.41 -4.10
C GLN A 199 22.62 4.59 -3.03
N ARG A 200 22.25 4.68 -1.74
CA ARG A 200 22.82 3.84 -0.66
C ARG A 200 22.46 2.37 -0.84
N LYS A 201 21.22 2.05 -1.21
CA LYS A 201 20.82 0.67 -1.51
C LYS A 201 21.65 0.09 -2.66
N TRP A 202 21.87 0.86 -3.72
CA TRP A 202 22.68 0.42 -4.86
C TRP A 202 24.16 0.22 -4.53
N ARG A 203 24.77 1.10 -3.75
CA ARG A 203 26.15 0.94 -3.28
C ARG A 203 26.34 -0.33 -2.44
N ASN A 204 25.38 -0.62 -1.55
CA ASN A 204 25.44 -1.80 -0.70
C ASN A 204 25.21 -3.12 -1.48
N LEU A 205 24.64 -3.06 -2.68
CA LEU A 205 24.44 -4.20 -3.58
C LEU A 205 25.57 -4.39 -4.58
N GLY A 206 26.64 -3.57 -4.52
CA GLY A 206 27.86 -3.74 -5.33
C GLY A 206 27.70 -3.47 -6.83
N LYS A 207 26.69 -2.70 -7.26
CA LYS A 207 26.43 -2.40 -8.68
C LYS A 207 26.49 -0.90 -8.95
N GLY A 208 27.25 -0.55 -9.99
CA GLY A 208 27.40 0.82 -10.48
C GLY A 208 26.12 1.38 -11.10
N HIS A 209 26.07 2.69 -11.13
CA HIS A 209 25.07 3.64 -11.58
C HIS A 209 24.07 3.15 -12.63
N SER A 210 22.83 2.86 -12.20
CA SER A 210 21.63 3.14 -12.98
C SER A 210 20.61 3.77 -12.01
N ALA A 211 20.21 5.00 -12.32
CA ALA A 211 19.53 5.89 -11.37
C ALA A 211 18.00 5.78 -11.40
N GLU A 212 17.44 4.67 -11.82
CA GLU A 212 15.99 4.46 -11.78
C GLU A 212 15.57 3.64 -10.57
N LEU A 213 14.59 4.19 -9.83
CA LEU A 213 13.94 3.51 -8.70
C LEU A 213 13.26 2.23 -9.22
N ASN A 214 13.73 1.05 -8.82
CA ASN A 214 13.14 -0.22 -9.26
C ASN A 214 11.67 -0.42 -8.86
N PHE A 215 11.16 0.40 -7.94
CA PHE A 215 9.77 0.36 -7.51
C PHE A 215 8.94 1.56 -7.99
N GLY A 216 9.51 2.46 -8.80
CA GLY A 216 8.84 3.69 -9.20
C GLY A 216 8.59 4.64 -8.03
N GLY A 217 7.77 5.62 -8.24
CA GLY A 217 7.29 6.58 -7.24
C GLY A 217 7.35 8.02 -7.76
N GLN A 218 6.21 8.70 -7.72
CA GLN A 218 6.13 10.13 -8.00
C GLN A 218 6.47 10.95 -6.76
N ASN A 219 6.75 12.22 -6.93
CA ASN A 219 7.13 13.11 -5.84
C ASN A 219 6.19 13.02 -4.62
N ALA A 220 4.88 13.02 -4.84
CA ALA A 220 3.90 12.96 -3.78
C ALA A 220 3.86 11.63 -3.01
N GLU A 221 4.28 10.52 -3.66
CA GLU A 221 4.36 9.19 -3.02
C GLU A 221 5.64 9.03 -2.20
N LEU A 222 6.70 9.74 -2.55
CA LEU A 222 8.03 9.53 -1.98
C LEU A 222 8.37 10.47 -0.84
N TRP A 223 7.93 11.73 -0.92
CA TRP A 223 8.31 12.74 0.05
C TRP A 223 7.23 13.79 0.29
N CYS A 224 7.25 14.36 1.49
CA CYS A 224 6.47 15.54 1.87
C CYS A 224 7.29 16.40 2.85
N PRO A 225 6.93 17.68 3.08
CA PRO A 225 7.55 18.49 4.11
C PRO A 225 7.50 17.82 5.48
N GLY A 226 8.67 17.64 6.12
CA GLY A 226 8.81 16.94 7.39
C GLY A 226 8.81 15.40 7.30
N GLY A 227 8.63 14.83 6.10
CA GLY A 227 8.64 13.38 5.87
C GLY A 227 7.58 12.61 6.66
N GLU A 228 7.83 11.33 6.91
CA GLU A 228 6.94 10.45 7.68
C GLU A 228 6.50 11.06 9.01
N ILE A 229 7.44 11.65 9.76
CA ILE A 229 7.14 12.23 11.09
C ILE A 229 6.21 13.45 10.94
N GLY A 230 6.55 14.38 10.03
CA GLY A 230 5.74 15.58 9.79
C GLY A 230 4.34 15.25 9.28
N PHE A 231 4.23 14.29 8.38
CA PHE A 231 2.93 13.81 7.87
C PHE A 231 2.10 13.19 8.98
N THR A 232 2.69 12.25 9.74
CA THR A 232 1.97 11.54 10.81
C THR A 232 1.57 12.47 11.95
N ALA A 233 2.44 13.44 12.32
CA ALA A 233 2.10 14.45 13.34
C ALA A 233 0.90 15.31 12.90
N ARG A 234 0.87 15.73 11.63
CA ARG A 234 -0.26 16.47 11.05
C ARG A 234 -1.55 15.63 11.01
N MET A 235 -1.41 14.33 10.67
CA MET A 235 -2.54 13.40 10.70
C MET A 235 -3.12 13.27 12.11
N ILE A 236 -2.26 13.14 13.15
CA ILE A 236 -2.68 13.10 14.56
C ILE A 236 -3.38 14.41 14.95
N GLU A 237 -2.82 15.57 14.57
CA GLU A 237 -3.42 16.87 14.90
C GLU A 237 -4.79 17.03 14.26
N GLN A 238 -4.91 16.73 12.97
CA GLN A 238 -6.19 16.90 12.26
C GLN A 238 -7.22 15.86 12.68
N SER A 239 -6.83 14.66 13.11
CA SER A 239 -7.76 13.60 13.54
C SER A 239 -8.66 14.04 14.71
N LYS A 240 -8.23 15.00 15.53
CA LYS A 240 -9.03 15.55 16.64
C LYS A 240 -10.35 16.13 16.16
N ASN A 241 -10.37 16.74 14.98
CA ASN A 241 -11.55 17.36 14.41
C ASN A 241 -12.56 16.34 13.82
N PHE A 242 -12.13 15.08 13.70
CA PHE A 242 -12.91 14.00 13.10
C PHE A 242 -13.14 12.82 14.08
N SER A 243 -12.97 13.06 15.37
CA SER A 243 -13.06 12.02 16.42
C SER A 243 -14.46 11.38 16.50
N GLU A 244 -15.51 12.08 16.11
CA GLU A 244 -16.88 11.56 16.05
C GLU A 244 -17.19 10.79 14.77
N GLN A 245 -16.28 10.88 13.77
CA GLN A 245 -16.47 10.30 12.45
C GLN A 245 -15.55 9.12 12.15
N CYS A 246 -14.59 8.83 13.04
CA CYS A 246 -13.70 7.68 12.84
C CYS A 246 -13.32 7.04 14.19
N LEU A 247 -13.49 5.72 14.27
CA LEU A 247 -13.17 4.95 15.47
C LEU A 247 -11.65 4.79 15.67
N TRP A 248 -10.91 4.48 14.61
CA TRP A 248 -9.46 4.30 14.66
C TRP A 248 -8.74 5.05 13.55
N PHE A 249 -7.82 5.93 13.94
CA PHE A 249 -6.89 6.57 13.01
C PHE A 249 -5.57 5.80 13.04
N THR A 250 -5.11 5.29 11.90
CA THR A 250 -3.89 4.49 11.84
C THR A 250 -2.96 4.96 10.72
N CYS A 251 -1.66 4.82 10.95
CA CYS A 251 -0.63 5.15 9.99
C CYS A 251 0.54 4.18 10.14
N LEU A 252 1.13 3.75 9.01
CA LEU A 252 2.37 2.99 9.04
C LEU A 252 3.54 3.91 9.42
N VAL A 253 4.43 3.38 10.26
CA VAL A 253 5.67 4.06 10.64
C VAL A 253 6.85 3.16 10.28
N SER A 254 7.75 3.66 9.43
CA SER A 254 8.85 2.87 8.87
C SER A 254 9.98 2.56 9.87
N LYS A 255 10.14 3.39 10.91
CA LYS A 255 11.23 3.28 11.88
C LYS A 255 10.69 3.42 13.30
N LYS A 256 11.18 2.54 14.21
CA LYS A 256 10.84 2.61 15.62
C LYS A 256 11.19 3.97 16.25
N ASP A 257 12.29 4.57 15.82
CA ASP A 257 12.74 5.87 16.36
C ASP A 257 11.81 7.03 15.97
N SER A 258 11.03 6.88 14.90
CA SER A 258 10.00 7.85 14.49
C SER A 258 8.81 7.89 15.46
N LEU A 259 8.63 6.88 16.32
CA LEU A 259 7.53 6.84 17.28
C LEU A 259 7.73 7.85 18.44
N LYS A 260 8.98 8.10 18.87
CA LYS A 260 9.27 9.00 20.00
C LYS A 260 8.75 10.42 19.83
N PRO A 261 8.94 11.08 18.66
CA PRO A 261 8.41 12.43 18.45
C PRO A 261 6.91 12.47 18.19
N LEU A 262 6.24 11.32 18.03
CA LEU A 262 4.81 11.20 17.76
C LEU A 262 3.97 10.83 18.99
N SER A 263 4.62 10.55 20.12
CA SER A 263 3.97 10.14 21.39
C SER A 263 3.77 11.29 22.37
#